data_bcd57aaa99357fa0ea6aa5a29847a689
#
_entry.id   bcd57aaa99357fa0ea6aa5a29847a689
#
_cell.length_a   1.000
_cell.length_b   1.000
_cell.length_c   1.000
_cell.angle_alpha   90.00
_cell.angle_beta   90.00
_cell.angle_gamma   90.00
#
_symmetry.space_group_name_H-M   'P 1'
#
loop_
_entity.id
_entity.type
_entity.pdbx_description
1 polymer ?
#
loop_
_entity_poly.entity_id
_entity_poly.type
_entity_poly.pdbx_seq_one_letter_code
_entity_poly.pdbx_strand_id
1 'polypeptide(L)'
;MKVLIIGASGSIGQVTRQYFLQHSNDTLTLMARHTQNLQVSLDPTREQIITGDALNQTQLQAALKNQDVVFVAVSGAIEQIAQILVKQMPLFHLNRLIFITSMGIYNEIPAAIDPKGNLITNPILTPYRKAADIIESSSLNYTIIRPGWFDNGNDTAYQLTQKGEPFGGHDVSRLSIADLVLRLVHDPNLGRRKSLGINRIN
;
A
#
# COMPACT_ATOMS: atom_id res chain seq x y z
N MET A 1 4.62 9.75 -13.62
CA MET A 1 3.97 8.42 -13.62
C MET A 1 2.46 8.59 -13.50
N LYS A 2 1.69 7.59 -13.95
CA LYS A 2 0.23 7.48 -13.74
C LYS A 2 0.00 6.45 -12.64
N VAL A 3 -0.46 6.89 -11.49
CA VAL A 3 -0.55 6.07 -10.27
C VAL A 3 -2.00 5.84 -9.89
N LEU A 4 -2.43 4.58 -9.86
CA LEU A 4 -3.71 4.20 -9.30
C LEU A 4 -3.57 3.99 -7.79
N ILE A 5 -4.33 4.74 -7.01
CA ILE A 5 -4.45 4.57 -5.55
C ILE A 5 -5.78 3.89 -5.24
N ILE A 6 -5.75 2.62 -4.87
CA ILE A 6 -6.92 1.86 -4.37
C ILE A 6 -6.99 2.03 -2.86
N GLY A 7 -8.13 2.52 -2.37
CA GLY A 7 -8.30 2.93 -0.98
C GLY A 7 -7.94 4.40 -0.75
N ALA A 8 -8.08 5.24 -1.78
CA ALA A 8 -7.71 6.65 -1.77
C ALA A 8 -8.41 7.49 -0.69
N SER A 9 -9.61 7.11 -0.25
CA SER A 9 -10.34 7.81 0.84
C SER A 9 -9.94 7.35 2.25
N GLY A 10 -9.10 6.30 2.37
CA GLY A 10 -8.55 5.83 3.64
C GLY A 10 -7.44 6.74 4.17
N SER A 11 -7.06 6.57 5.44
CA SER A 11 -6.10 7.46 6.11
C SER A 11 -4.71 7.46 5.45
N ILE A 12 -4.19 6.29 5.03
CA ILE A 12 -2.93 6.19 4.30
C ILE A 12 -3.10 6.72 2.88
N GLY A 13 -4.20 6.37 2.19
CA GLY A 13 -4.47 6.80 0.83
C GLY A 13 -4.54 8.32 0.68
N GLN A 14 -5.22 9.00 1.61
CA GLN A 14 -5.33 10.47 1.62
C GLN A 14 -3.96 11.14 1.86
N VAL A 15 -3.18 10.68 2.84
CA VAL A 15 -1.84 11.23 3.10
C VAL A 15 -0.92 11.00 1.90
N THR A 16 -0.95 9.80 1.31
CA THR A 16 -0.17 9.48 0.09
C THR A 16 -0.58 10.39 -1.07
N ARG A 17 -1.88 10.57 -1.33
CA ARG A 17 -2.40 11.50 -2.33
C ARG A 17 -1.81 12.91 -2.17
N GLN A 18 -1.92 13.48 -0.96
CA GLN A 18 -1.41 14.83 -0.67
C GLN A 18 0.11 14.90 -0.85
N TYR A 19 0.82 13.89 -0.39
CA TYR A 19 2.27 13.83 -0.52
C TYR A 19 2.72 13.81 -1.99
N PHE A 20 2.06 13.04 -2.84
CA PHE A 20 2.34 13.02 -4.29
C PHE A 20 2.07 14.36 -4.96
N LEU A 21 0.97 15.04 -4.62
CA LEU A 21 0.66 16.36 -5.15
C LEU A 21 1.71 17.42 -4.79
N GLN A 22 2.31 17.30 -3.60
CA GLN A 22 3.32 18.24 -3.11
C GLN A 22 4.74 17.93 -3.60
N HIS A 23 5.09 16.65 -3.84
CA HIS A 23 6.47 16.23 -4.04
C HIS A 23 6.74 15.59 -5.41
N SER A 24 5.75 15.54 -6.31
CA SER A 24 5.90 15.02 -7.67
C SER A 24 5.01 15.74 -8.68
N ASN A 25 5.18 15.42 -9.97
CA ASN A 25 4.29 15.82 -11.05
C ASN A 25 3.46 14.63 -11.58
N ASP A 26 3.28 13.60 -10.77
CA ASP A 26 2.52 12.42 -11.16
C ASP A 26 1.03 12.74 -11.31
N THR A 27 0.35 11.96 -12.14
CA THR A 27 -1.12 11.98 -12.24
C THR A 27 -1.68 10.82 -11.43
N LEU A 28 -2.76 11.07 -10.71
CA LEU A 28 -3.35 10.14 -9.75
C LEU A 28 -4.75 9.71 -10.20
N THR A 29 -4.99 8.41 -10.22
CA THR A 29 -6.34 7.85 -10.29
C THR A 29 -6.73 7.38 -8.90
N LEU A 30 -7.76 8.00 -8.32
CA LEU A 30 -8.18 7.79 -6.94
C LEU A 30 -9.40 6.89 -6.90
N MET A 31 -9.22 5.60 -6.53
CA MET A 31 -10.32 4.65 -6.44
C MET A 31 -10.73 4.41 -4.99
N ALA A 32 -12.01 4.61 -4.70
CA ALA A 32 -12.62 4.34 -3.40
C ALA A 32 -14.13 4.12 -3.52
N ARG A 33 -14.74 3.42 -2.55
CA ARG A 33 -16.21 3.21 -2.47
C ARG A 33 -16.95 4.50 -2.11
N HIS A 34 -16.31 5.34 -1.28
CA HIS A 34 -16.84 6.63 -0.82
C HIS A 34 -15.83 7.70 -1.18
N THR A 35 -16.21 8.61 -2.08
CA THR A 35 -15.29 9.58 -2.69
C THR A 35 -15.62 11.03 -2.36
N GLN A 36 -16.65 11.29 -1.53
CA GLN A 36 -17.12 12.65 -1.20
C GLN A 36 -15.99 13.52 -0.64
N ASN A 37 -15.17 12.96 0.26
CA ASN A 37 -14.04 13.69 0.87
C ASN A 37 -12.89 13.96 -0.10
N LEU A 38 -12.79 13.21 -1.21
CA LEU A 38 -11.76 13.40 -2.23
C LEU A 38 -12.10 14.55 -3.17
N GLN A 39 -13.38 14.84 -3.37
CA GLN A 39 -13.86 15.88 -4.28
C GLN A 39 -13.60 17.30 -3.76
N VAL A 40 -13.54 17.49 -2.45
CA VAL A 40 -13.40 18.81 -1.80
C VAL A 40 -12.11 19.54 -2.20
N SER A 41 -11.04 18.80 -2.49
CA SER A 41 -9.71 19.36 -2.81
C SER A 41 -9.11 18.72 -4.07
N LEU A 42 -9.96 18.38 -5.04
CA LEU A 42 -9.52 17.73 -6.29
C LEU A 42 -8.75 18.71 -7.16
N ASP A 43 -7.57 18.30 -7.62
CA ASP A 43 -6.86 18.95 -8.72
C ASP A 43 -7.23 18.27 -10.05
N PRO A 44 -8.17 18.84 -10.84
CA PRO A 44 -8.67 18.19 -12.05
C PRO A 44 -7.61 18.08 -13.16
N THR A 45 -6.49 18.77 -13.04
CA THR A 45 -5.37 18.67 -14.00
C THR A 45 -4.49 17.47 -13.76
N ARG A 46 -4.49 16.94 -12.52
CA ARG A 46 -3.61 15.85 -12.08
C ARG A 46 -4.36 14.66 -11.50
N GLU A 47 -5.63 14.80 -11.19
CA GLU A 47 -6.37 13.77 -10.45
C GLU A 47 -7.66 13.37 -11.16
N GLN A 48 -7.94 12.09 -11.14
CA GLN A 48 -9.21 11.50 -11.58
C GLN A 48 -9.78 10.64 -10.45
N ILE A 49 -11.07 10.81 -10.15
CA ILE A 49 -11.77 9.98 -9.15
C ILE A 49 -12.57 8.88 -9.87
N ILE A 50 -12.45 7.66 -9.35
CA ILE A 50 -13.28 6.51 -9.71
C ILE A 50 -13.99 6.03 -8.46
N THR A 51 -15.29 6.28 -8.38
CA THR A 51 -16.13 5.70 -7.32
C THR A 51 -16.42 4.24 -7.68
N GLY A 52 -15.94 3.31 -6.82
CA GLY A 52 -16.10 1.88 -7.11
C GLY A 52 -15.51 0.98 -6.03
N ASP A 53 -15.88 -0.29 -6.13
CA ASP A 53 -15.36 -1.36 -5.28
C ASP A 53 -14.29 -2.16 -6.04
N ALA A 54 -13.12 -2.32 -5.43
CA ALA A 54 -12.02 -3.13 -5.99
C ALA A 54 -12.36 -4.63 -6.12
N LEU A 55 -13.41 -5.09 -5.46
CA LEU A 55 -13.97 -6.43 -5.64
C LEU A 55 -14.84 -6.54 -6.91
N ASN A 56 -15.34 -5.42 -7.41
CA ASN A 56 -16.08 -5.40 -8.67
C ASN A 56 -15.10 -5.37 -9.85
N GLN A 57 -15.00 -6.48 -10.56
CA GLN A 57 -14.01 -6.66 -11.63
C GLN A 57 -14.14 -5.59 -12.73
N THR A 58 -15.35 -5.23 -13.13
CA THR A 58 -15.57 -4.22 -14.19
C THR A 58 -15.09 -2.84 -13.76
N GLN A 59 -15.39 -2.44 -12.51
CA GLN A 59 -14.96 -1.17 -11.96
C GLN A 59 -13.44 -1.13 -11.78
N LEU A 60 -12.84 -2.22 -11.29
CA LEU A 60 -11.39 -2.34 -11.15
C LEU A 60 -10.69 -2.28 -12.51
N GLN A 61 -11.19 -2.99 -13.53
CA GLN A 61 -10.63 -2.95 -14.88
C GLN A 61 -10.66 -1.54 -15.47
N ALA A 62 -11.74 -0.77 -15.23
CA ALA A 62 -11.81 0.63 -15.65
C ALA A 62 -10.71 1.47 -14.97
N ALA A 63 -10.42 1.22 -13.69
CA ALA A 63 -9.38 1.94 -12.94
C ALA A 63 -7.96 1.53 -13.37
N LEU A 64 -7.73 0.27 -13.77
CA LEU A 64 -6.41 -0.22 -14.19
C LEU A 64 -5.96 0.31 -15.55
N LYS A 65 -6.86 0.81 -16.40
CA LYS A 65 -6.52 1.28 -17.73
C LYS A 65 -5.54 2.46 -17.70
N ASN A 66 -4.48 2.34 -18.53
CA ASN A 66 -3.48 3.40 -18.73
C ASN A 66 -2.73 3.84 -17.46
N GLN A 67 -2.59 2.98 -16.46
CA GLN A 67 -1.77 3.22 -15.29
C GLN A 67 -0.35 2.69 -15.50
N ASP A 68 0.61 3.23 -14.74
CA ASP A 68 1.99 2.73 -14.67
C ASP A 68 2.22 1.91 -13.40
N VAL A 69 1.59 2.32 -12.29
CA VAL A 69 1.77 1.73 -10.96
C VAL A 69 0.42 1.61 -10.25
N VAL A 70 0.23 0.54 -9.51
CA VAL A 70 -0.91 0.35 -8.60
C VAL A 70 -0.43 0.37 -7.16
N PHE A 71 -0.95 1.32 -6.36
CA PHE A 71 -0.77 1.38 -4.93
C PHE A 71 -2.08 1.01 -4.22
N VAL A 72 -1.99 0.11 -3.24
CA VAL A 72 -3.15 -0.44 -2.52
C VAL A 72 -3.01 -0.18 -1.03
N ALA A 73 -3.96 0.58 -0.47
CA ALA A 73 -4.05 0.90 0.96
C ALA A 73 -5.48 0.68 1.48
N VAL A 74 -5.87 -0.58 1.54
CA VAL A 74 -7.22 -1.02 1.94
C VAL A 74 -7.19 -1.88 3.20
N SER A 75 -8.36 -2.06 3.82
CA SER A 75 -8.62 -3.01 4.89
C SER A 75 -9.83 -3.89 4.54
N GLY A 76 -10.09 -4.92 5.33
CA GLY A 76 -11.24 -5.82 5.14
C GLY A 76 -10.95 -6.94 4.15
N ALA A 77 -11.49 -6.86 2.93
CA ALA A 77 -11.38 -7.93 1.92
C ALA A 77 -10.01 -7.97 1.20
N ILE A 78 -8.93 -7.77 1.96
CA ILE A 78 -7.55 -7.58 1.44
C ILE A 78 -7.05 -8.80 0.66
N GLU A 79 -7.38 -10.02 1.11
CA GLU A 79 -7.03 -11.27 0.43
C GLU A 79 -7.68 -11.35 -0.95
N GLN A 80 -9.00 -11.09 -1.04
CA GLN A 80 -9.73 -11.13 -2.30
C GLN A 80 -9.25 -10.05 -3.28
N ILE A 81 -8.95 -8.85 -2.79
CA ILE A 81 -8.40 -7.77 -3.61
C ILE A 81 -7.03 -8.18 -4.17
N ALA A 82 -6.16 -8.79 -3.37
CA ALA A 82 -4.87 -9.31 -3.85
C ALA A 82 -5.07 -10.38 -4.94
N GLN A 83 -6.00 -11.33 -4.74
CA GLN A 83 -6.33 -12.37 -5.73
C GLN A 83 -6.79 -11.79 -7.07
N ILE A 84 -7.63 -10.77 -7.03
CA ILE A 84 -8.14 -10.13 -8.24
C ILE A 84 -7.02 -9.35 -8.94
N LEU A 85 -6.24 -8.57 -8.20
CA LEU A 85 -5.17 -7.74 -8.75
C LEU A 85 -4.08 -8.55 -9.45
N VAL A 86 -3.60 -9.65 -8.84
CA VAL A 86 -2.56 -10.47 -9.48
C VAL A 86 -3.03 -11.13 -10.78
N LYS A 87 -4.35 -11.33 -10.95
CA LYS A 87 -4.95 -11.85 -12.18
C LYS A 87 -5.21 -10.74 -13.21
N GLN A 88 -5.65 -9.56 -12.76
CA GLN A 88 -6.10 -8.50 -13.66
C GLN A 88 -4.95 -7.62 -14.17
N MET A 89 -3.99 -7.26 -13.33
CA MET A 89 -2.91 -6.34 -13.71
C MET A 89 -2.15 -6.78 -14.97
N PRO A 90 -1.77 -8.06 -15.14
CA PRO A 90 -1.08 -8.50 -16.36
C PRO A 90 -1.91 -8.29 -17.64
N LEU A 91 -3.24 -8.37 -17.57
CA LEU A 91 -4.12 -8.16 -18.73
C LEU A 91 -4.10 -6.71 -19.23
N PHE A 92 -3.67 -5.78 -18.39
CA PHE A 92 -3.49 -4.35 -18.70
C PHE A 92 -2.02 -3.98 -18.88
N HIS A 93 -1.11 -4.96 -19.03
CA HIS A 93 0.34 -4.78 -19.09
C HIS A 93 0.92 -4.03 -17.88
N LEU A 94 0.23 -4.09 -16.74
CA LEU A 94 0.66 -3.52 -15.47
C LEU A 94 1.49 -4.54 -14.71
N ASN A 95 2.67 -4.11 -14.28
CA ASN A 95 3.59 -4.99 -13.56
C ASN A 95 3.94 -4.48 -12.16
N ARG A 96 3.89 -3.16 -11.91
CA ARG A 96 4.31 -2.56 -10.65
C ARG A 96 3.15 -2.49 -9.65
N LEU A 97 3.26 -3.27 -8.56
CA LEU A 97 2.30 -3.30 -7.44
C LEU A 97 2.98 -2.90 -6.14
N ILE A 98 2.43 -1.92 -5.43
CA ILE A 98 2.81 -1.55 -4.07
C ILE A 98 1.61 -1.82 -3.17
N PHE A 99 1.76 -2.65 -2.15
CA PHE A 99 0.63 -3.18 -1.40
C PHE A 99 0.87 -3.08 0.11
N ILE A 100 -0.01 -2.37 0.81
CA ILE A 100 0.05 -2.25 2.27
C ILE A 100 -0.54 -3.52 2.91
N THR A 101 0.22 -4.09 3.83
CA THR A 101 -0.22 -5.16 4.72
C THR A 101 -0.07 -4.72 6.18
N SER A 102 0.57 -5.51 7.03
CA SER A 102 0.80 -5.18 8.44
C SER A 102 2.12 -5.79 8.91
N MET A 103 2.75 -5.20 9.90
CA MET A 103 3.77 -5.88 10.70
C MET A 103 3.17 -7.13 11.34
N GLY A 104 4.01 -8.08 11.73
CA GLY A 104 3.62 -9.31 12.45
C GLY A 104 3.09 -10.43 11.57
N ILE A 105 2.86 -10.23 10.27
CA ILE A 105 2.34 -11.28 9.38
C ILE A 105 3.30 -12.45 9.17
N TYR A 106 4.59 -12.28 9.47
CA TYR A 106 5.61 -13.34 9.41
C TYR A 106 6.13 -13.74 10.79
N ASN A 107 5.47 -13.31 11.88
CA ASN A 107 5.88 -13.50 13.27
C ASN A 107 7.24 -12.86 13.59
N GLU A 108 7.50 -11.70 12.98
CA GLU A 108 8.79 -11.02 13.04
C GLU A 108 8.90 -9.94 14.13
N ILE A 109 7.83 -9.69 14.89
CA ILE A 109 7.85 -8.66 15.94
C ILE A 109 8.49 -9.22 17.20
N PRO A 110 9.61 -8.63 17.70
CA PRO A 110 10.18 -8.98 18.99
C PRO A 110 9.18 -8.75 20.14
N ALA A 111 9.18 -9.64 21.14
CA ALA A 111 8.27 -9.52 22.28
C ALA A 111 8.46 -8.22 23.08
N ALA A 112 9.64 -7.62 23.04
CA ALA A 112 9.93 -6.32 23.65
C ALA A 112 9.21 -5.15 22.95
N ILE A 113 8.83 -5.31 21.67
CA ILE A 113 8.10 -4.30 20.88
C ILE A 113 6.59 -4.49 21.04
N ASP A 114 6.09 -5.70 20.73
CA ASP A 114 4.69 -6.05 20.91
C ASP A 114 4.55 -7.58 21.10
N PRO A 115 4.35 -8.07 22.32
CA PRO A 115 4.27 -9.51 22.59
C PRO A 115 3.03 -10.19 21.99
N LYS A 116 2.02 -9.40 21.55
CA LYS A 116 0.78 -9.91 20.96
C LYS A 116 0.59 -9.52 19.49
N GLY A 117 1.54 -8.81 18.90
CA GLY A 117 1.44 -8.27 17.55
C GLY A 117 1.65 -9.27 16.43
N ASN A 118 2.14 -10.48 16.72
CA ASN A 118 2.45 -11.50 15.72
C ASN A 118 1.23 -12.34 15.33
N LEU A 119 1.24 -12.85 14.09
CA LEU A 119 0.16 -13.70 13.54
C LEU A 119 -0.18 -14.89 14.45
N ILE A 120 0.82 -15.52 15.08
CA ILE A 120 0.61 -16.67 15.97
C ILE A 120 -0.26 -16.32 17.18
N THR A 121 -0.24 -15.07 17.62
CA THR A 121 -1.01 -14.56 18.78
C THR A 121 -2.20 -13.68 18.34
N ASN A 122 -2.20 -13.21 17.09
CA ASN A 122 -3.19 -12.27 16.56
C ASN A 122 -3.79 -12.77 15.23
N PRO A 123 -4.82 -13.62 15.24
CA PRO A 123 -5.43 -14.17 14.03
C PRO A 123 -6.04 -13.15 13.08
N ILE A 124 -6.28 -11.90 13.52
CA ILE A 124 -6.77 -10.81 12.67
C ILE A 124 -5.81 -10.52 11.51
N LEU A 125 -4.53 -10.89 11.65
CA LEU A 125 -3.50 -10.74 10.61
C LEU A 125 -3.61 -11.80 9.50
N THR A 126 -4.42 -12.86 9.67
CA THR A 126 -4.52 -13.95 8.70
C THR A 126 -4.87 -13.48 7.28
N PRO A 127 -5.85 -12.58 7.03
CA PRO A 127 -6.12 -12.09 5.68
C PRO A 127 -4.95 -11.30 5.07
N TYR A 128 -4.19 -10.58 5.90
CA TYR A 128 -3.00 -9.82 5.47
C TYR A 128 -1.87 -10.76 5.07
N ARG A 129 -1.65 -11.83 5.85
CA ARG A 129 -0.67 -12.86 5.51
C ARG A 129 -1.04 -13.57 4.22
N LYS A 130 -2.28 -13.98 4.04
CA LYS A 130 -2.75 -14.63 2.81
C LYS A 130 -2.62 -13.71 1.59
N ALA A 131 -2.93 -12.41 1.73
CA ALA A 131 -2.70 -11.44 0.66
C ALA A 131 -1.22 -11.36 0.29
N ALA A 132 -0.32 -11.33 1.27
CA ALA A 132 1.11 -11.35 1.04
C ALA A 132 1.57 -12.61 0.30
N ASP A 133 1.13 -13.80 0.72
CA ASP A 133 1.47 -15.07 0.08
C ASP A 133 1.00 -15.12 -1.39
N ILE A 134 -0.19 -14.61 -1.69
CA ILE A 134 -0.74 -14.51 -3.05
C ILE A 134 0.13 -13.59 -3.92
N ILE A 135 0.49 -12.42 -3.41
CA ILE A 135 1.30 -11.44 -4.13
C ILE A 135 2.71 -11.96 -4.35
N GLU A 136 3.33 -12.58 -3.35
CA GLU A 136 4.67 -13.17 -3.43
C GLU A 136 4.75 -14.29 -4.47
N SER A 137 3.66 -15.05 -4.65
CA SER A 137 3.56 -16.12 -5.65
C SER A 137 3.32 -15.62 -7.07
N SER A 138 3.03 -14.32 -7.26
CA SER A 138 2.76 -13.73 -8.57
C SER A 138 4.05 -13.42 -9.35
N SER A 139 3.91 -13.13 -10.65
CA SER A 139 5.00 -12.65 -11.51
C SER A 139 5.20 -11.13 -11.44
N LEU A 140 4.40 -10.39 -10.68
CA LEU A 140 4.45 -8.93 -10.60
C LEU A 140 5.77 -8.43 -10.00
N ASN A 141 6.18 -7.24 -10.40
CA ASN A 141 7.17 -6.45 -9.66
C ASN A 141 6.48 -5.80 -8.45
N TYR A 142 6.27 -6.59 -7.42
CA TYR A 142 5.60 -6.13 -6.22
C TYR A 142 6.58 -5.56 -5.19
N THR A 143 6.05 -4.68 -4.34
CA THR A 143 6.59 -4.38 -3.01
C THR A 143 5.44 -4.45 -2.00
N ILE A 144 5.56 -5.34 -1.02
CA ILE A 144 4.67 -5.39 0.12
C ILE A 144 5.24 -4.49 1.20
N ILE A 145 4.44 -3.57 1.75
CA ILE A 145 4.83 -2.73 2.88
C ILE A 145 4.12 -3.24 4.14
N ARG A 146 4.88 -3.49 5.19
CA ARG A 146 4.41 -3.92 6.51
C ARG A 146 4.63 -2.80 7.51
N PRO A 147 3.71 -1.83 7.63
CA PRO A 147 3.89 -0.72 8.56
C PRO A 147 3.73 -1.18 10.01
N GLY A 148 4.48 -0.54 10.91
CA GLY A 148 4.19 -0.49 12.33
C GLY A 148 2.86 0.23 12.61
N TRP A 149 2.53 0.48 13.87
CA TRP A 149 1.38 1.30 14.24
C TRP A 149 1.56 2.72 13.68
N PHE A 150 0.66 3.15 12.81
CA PHE A 150 0.83 4.41 12.10
C PHE A 150 0.08 5.56 12.78
N ASP A 151 0.75 6.68 12.92
CA ASP A 151 0.28 7.92 13.54
C ASP A 151 0.22 9.10 12.53
N ASN A 152 -0.08 10.30 13.03
CA ASN A 152 -0.11 11.54 12.26
C ASN A 152 1.16 12.40 12.48
N GLY A 153 2.28 11.79 12.80
CA GLY A 153 3.57 12.49 12.90
C GLY A 153 3.96 13.16 11.59
N ASN A 154 4.77 14.23 11.70
CA ASN A 154 5.26 15.02 10.56
C ASN A 154 6.65 14.59 10.09
N ASP A 155 7.13 13.45 10.55
CA ASP A 155 8.45 12.91 10.21
C ASP A 155 8.39 12.03 8.97
N THR A 156 9.48 12.06 8.20
CA THR A 156 9.77 11.11 7.11
C THR A 156 11.04 10.32 7.40
N ALA A 157 11.45 10.26 8.67
CA ALA A 157 12.58 9.45 9.13
C ALA A 157 12.10 8.05 9.51
N TYR A 158 12.50 7.07 8.73
CA TYR A 158 12.12 5.67 8.94
C TYR A 158 13.28 4.73 8.63
N GLN A 159 13.22 3.55 9.20
CA GLN A 159 14.05 2.42 8.83
C GLN A 159 13.21 1.32 8.18
N LEU A 160 13.88 0.52 7.34
CA LEU A 160 13.27 -0.62 6.66
C LEU A 160 13.89 -1.92 7.16
N THR A 161 13.05 -2.95 7.34
CA THR A 161 13.48 -4.31 7.64
C THR A 161 13.03 -5.25 6.53
N GLN A 162 13.84 -6.25 6.21
CA GLN A 162 13.50 -7.28 5.23
C GLN A 162 12.60 -8.35 5.84
N LYS A 163 11.95 -9.14 4.99
CA LYS A 163 11.30 -10.38 5.43
C LYS A 163 12.33 -11.32 6.05
N GLY A 164 12.03 -11.81 7.25
CA GLY A 164 12.93 -12.69 8.01
C GLY A 164 13.84 -11.95 9.00
N GLU A 165 13.92 -10.63 8.93
CA GLU A 165 14.59 -9.81 9.95
C GLU A 165 13.63 -9.45 11.08
N PRO A 166 14.11 -9.31 12.33
CA PRO A 166 13.30 -8.76 13.41
C PRO A 166 12.77 -7.37 13.08
N PHE A 167 11.50 -7.11 13.39
CA PHE A 167 10.91 -5.78 13.18
C PHE A 167 11.57 -4.73 14.07
N GLY A 168 11.95 -3.58 13.51
CA GLY A 168 12.87 -2.66 14.15
C GLY A 168 12.26 -1.70 15.18
N GLY A 169 10.94 -1.49 15.20
CA GLY A 169 10.26 -0.52 16.08
C GLY A 169 8.76 -0.67 16.08
N HIS A 170 8.05 0.15 16.88
CA HIS A 170 6.60 0.04 17.06
C HIS A 170 5.83 0.95 16.09
N ASP A 171 6.24 2.22 15.96
CA ASP A 171 5.44 3.25 15.30
C ASP A 171 6.04 3.71 13.97
N VAL A 172 5.20 4.31 13.12
CA VAL A 172 5.58 4.98 11.88
C VAL A 172 4.59 6.10 11.55
N SER A 173 5.06 7.23 11.04
CA SER A 173 4.14 8.26 10.55
C SER A 173 3.52 7.85 9.21
N ARG A 174 2.28 8.29 8.93
CA ARG A 174 1.68 8.13 7.59
C ARG A 174 2.47 8.86 6.53
N LEU A 175 3.15 9.95 6.88
CA LEU A 175 4.05 10.68 5.97
C LEU A 175 5.26 9.83 5.58
N SER A 176 5.88 9.09 6.51
CA SER A 176 6.97 8.15 6.21
C SER A 176 6.51 7.05 5.26
N ILE A 177 5.29 6.54 5.42
CA ILE A 177 4.72 5.56 4.49
C ILE A 177 4.53 6.19 3.11
N ALA A 178 4.01 7.41 3.03
CA ALA A 178 3.79 8.12 1.77
C ALA A 178 5.11 8.43 1.04
N ASP A 179 6.16 8.84 1.78
CA ASP A 179 7.51 9.03 1.23
C ASP A 179 8.06 7.74 0.63
N LEU A 180 7.97 6.63 1.37
CA LEU A 180 8.41 5.34 0.86
C LEU A 180 7.65 4.96 -0.41
N VAL A 181 6.32 5.15 -0.44
CA VAL A 181 5.50 4.85 -1.63
C VAL A 181 5.94 5.69 -2.82
N LEU A 182 6.18 6.98 -2.64
CA LEU A 182 6.69 7.87 -3.70
C LEU A 182 8.03 7.37 -4.27
N ARG A 183 8.97 7.02 -3.40
CA ARG A 183 10.28 6.47 -3.81
C ARG A 183 10.13 5.15 -4.57
N LEU A 184 9.25 4.25 -4.12
CA LEU A 184 8.96 2.96 -4.76
C LEU A 184 8.29 3.12 -6.14
N VAL A 185 7.54 4.20 -6.36
CA VAL A 185 6.92 4.52 -7.66
C VAL A 185 8.00 4.99 -8.64
N HIS A 186 8.94 5.82 -8.20
CA HIS A 186 9.96 6.41 -9.06
C HIS A 186 11.20 5.53 -9.27
N ASP A 187 11.45 4.54 -8.38
CA ASP A 187 12.52 3.56 -8.54
C ASP A 187 11.95 2.13 -8.58
N PRO A 188 11.77 1.55 -9.77
CA PRO A 188 11.23 0.21 -9.92
C PRO A 188 12.14 -0.91 -9.41
N ASN A 189 13.41 -0.61 -9.10
CA ASN A 189 14.36 -1.58 -8.51
C ASN A 189 14.31 -1.54 -6.98
N LEU A 190 13.91 -0.41 -6.39
CA LEU A 190 13.73 -0.30 -4.95
C LEU A 190 12.62 -1.27 -4.50
N GLY A 191 12.92 -2.14 -3.54
CA GLY A 191 11.95 -3.10 -3.01
C GLY A 191 11.38 -4.09 -4.03
N ARG A 192 12.05 -4.29 -5.19
CA ARG A 192 11.60 -5.21 -6.23
C ARG A 192 11.45 -6.62 -5.69
N ARG A 193 10.19 -7.15 -5.72
CA ARG A 193 9.79 -8.46 -5.21
C ARG A 193 10.19 -8.67 -3.74
N LYS A 194 10.03 -7.62 -2.92
CA LYS A 194 10.36 -7.62 -1.49
C LYS A 194 9.13 -7.35 -0.63
N SER A 195 9.19 -7.85 0.60
CA SER A 195 8.29 -7.47 1.68
C SER A 195 9.08 -6.69 2.71
N LEU A 196 8.79 -5.40 2.83
CA LEU A 196 9.53 -4.43 3.64
C LEU A 196 8.72 -4.06 4.89
N GLY A 197 9.30 -4.24 6.06
CA GLY A 197 8.83 -3.60 7.28
C GLY A 197 9.21 -2.12 7.27
N ILE A 198 8.36 -1.24 7.78
CA ILE A 198 8.65 0.19 7.94
C ILE A 198 8.25 0.63 9.34
N ASN A 199 9.21 1.23 10.06
CA ASN A 199 9.01 1.82 11.38
C ASN A 199 9.86 3.07 11.55
N ARG A 200 9.50 3.90 12.54
CA ARG A 200 10.30 5.08 12.92
C ARG A 200 11.68 4.64 13.40
N ILE A 201 12.69 5.46 13.13
CA ILE A 201 14.03 5.29 13.71
C ILE A 201 13.92 5.60 15.21
N ASN A 202 14.35 4.66 16.05
CA ASN A 202 14.43 4.83 17.51
C ASN A 202 15.68 5.62 17.89
#